data_2b25ca86f4b5686074a828ee1355991c
#
_entry.id   2b25ca86f4b5686074a828ee1355991c
#
_cell.length_a   1.000
_cell.length_b   1.000
_cell.length_c   1.000
_cell.angle_alpha   90.00
_cell.angle_beta   90.00
_cell.angle_gamma   90.00
#
_symmetry.space_group_name_H-M   'P 1'
#
loop_
_entity.id
_entity.type
_entity.pdbx_description
1 polymer ?
#
loop_
_entity_poly.entity_id
_entity_poly.type
_entity_poly.pdbx_seq_one_letter_code
_entity_poly.pdbx_strand_id
1 'polypeptide(L)' 'MSNSIKINGKDKVTTASTVIELLESEKIDSAATFVAVAINGSVLSRRSWPDAQIKSGDDVEIVSPAPGG' A
#
# COMPACT_ATOMS: atom_id res chain seq x y z
N MET A 1 -8.53 -4.53 -13.91
CA MET A 1 -9.72 -4.63 -13.08
C MET A 1 -9.48 -3.94 -11.74
N SER A 2 -10.52 -3.38 -11.14
CA SER A 2 -10.35 -2.66 -9.88
C SER A 2 -10.64 -3.57 -8.70
N ASN A 3 -10.02 -3.25 -7.57
CA ASN A 3 -10.20 -3.93 -6.31
C ASN A 3 -10.72 -2.96 -5.27
N SER A 4 -11.63 -3.42 -4.43
CA SER A 4 -12.09 -2.65 -3.26
C SER A 4 -11.29 -3.08 -2.06
N ILE A 5 -10.54 -2.16 -1.48
CA ILE A 5 -9.68 -2.42 -0.34
C ILE A 5 -9.90 -1.36 0.72
N LYS A 6 -9.25 -1.53 1.87
CA LYS A 6 -9.15 -0.46 2.86
C LYS A 6 -7.70 -0.02 2.95
N ILE A 7 -7.51 1.29 3.03
CA ILE A 7 -6.19 1.88 3.29
C ILE A 7 -6.31 2.71 4.55
N ASN A 8 -5.62 2.29 5.60
CA ASN A 8 -5.63 2.95 6.89
C ASN A 8 -7.07 3.16 7.40
N GLY A 9 -7.89 2.12 7.24
CA GLY A 9 -9.27 2.13 7.71
C GLY A 9 -10.28 2.78 6.79
N LYS A 10 -9.86 3.32 5.65
CA LYS A 10 -10.75 4.00 4.71
C LYS A 10 -10.95 3.15 3.46
N ASP A 11 -12.18 3.08 3.00
CA ASP A 11 -12.49 2.34 1.78
C ASP A 11 -11.88 3.02 0.57
N LYS A 12 -11.30 2.22 -0.31
CA LYS A 12 -10.66 2.71 -1.53
C LYS A 12 -10.82 1.70 -2.65
N VAL A 13 -11.13 2.19 -3.84
CA VAL A 13 -11.12 1.37 -5.05
C VAL A 13 -9.82 1.66 -5.78
N THR A 14 -9.07 0.63 -6.15
CA THR A 14 -7.78 0.80 -6.80
C THR A 14 -7.64 -0.15 -7.97
N THR A 15 -6.89 0.28 -9.00
CA THR A 15 -6.50 -0.58 -10.11
C THR A 15 -5.10 -1.15 -9.91
N ALA A 16 -4.43 -0.80 -8.81
CA ALA A 16 -3.11 -1.32 -8.51
C ALA A 16 -3.17 -2.83 -8.29
N SER A 17 -2.22 -3.54 -8.85
CA SER A 17 -2.14 -4.99 -8.68
C SER A 17 -1.04 -5.39 -7.70
N THR A 18 -0.09 -4.51 -7.42
CA THR A 18 0.99 -4.78 -6.45
C THR A 18 1.09 -3.64 -5.45
N VAL A 19 1.83 -3.91 -4.37
CA VAL A 19 2.07 -2.89 -3.35
C VAL A 19 2.81 -1.69 -3.93
N ILE A 20 3.78 -1.93 -4.82
CA ILE A 20 4.51 -0.83 -5.46
C ILE A 20 3.54 0.07 -6.24
N GLU A 21 2.66 -0.55 -7.04
CA GLU A 21 1.68 0.24 -7.81
C GLU A 21 0.72 1.00 -6.90
N LEU A 22 0.33 0.37 -5.78
CA LEU A 22 -0.56 1.04 -4.84
C LEU A 22 0.11 2.26 -4.23
N LEU A 23 1.37 2.13 -3.80
CA LEU A 23 2.10 3.27 -3.25
C LEU A 23 2.22 4.40 -4.26
N GLU A 24 2.52 4.07 -5.52
CA GLU A 24 2.61 5.07 -6.57
C GLU A 24 1.27 5.77 -6.79
N SER A 25 0.17 5.02 -6.76
CA SER A 25 -1.16 5.61 -6.95
C SER A 25 -1.54 6.53 -5.80
N GLU A 26 -1.00 6.29 -4.61
CA GLU A 26 -1.22 7.14 -3.43
C GLU A 26 -0.19 8.27 -3.34
N LYS A 27 0.66 8.41 -4.35
CA LYS A 27 1.71 9.43 -4.43
C LYS A 27 2.72 9.31 -3.28
N ILE A 28 2.99 8.08 -2.88
CA ILE A 28 3.97 7.76 -1.85
C ILE A 28 5.21 7.22 -2.55
N ASP A 29 6.37 7.80 -2.23
CA ASP A 29 7.64 7.36 -2.79
C ASP A 29 8.01 6.00 -2.21
N SER A 30 7.95 4.96 -3.04
CA SER A 30 8.25 3.60 -2.61
C SER A 30 9.71 3.40 -2.24
N ALA A 31 10.59 4.32 -2.63
CA ALA A 31 12.00 4.29 -2.27
C ALA A 31 12.30 5.03 -0.97
N ALA A 32 11.31 5.71 -0.38
CA ALA A 32 11.54 6.46 0.85
C ALA A 32 11.83 5.54 2.02
N THR A 33 12.79 5.92 2.84
CA THR A 33 13.30 5.09 3.93
C THR A 33 12.24 4.76 4.99
N PHE A 34 11.34 5.70 5.26
CA PHE A 34 10.42 5.60 6.38
C PHE A 34 9.02 5.13 6.01
N VAL A 35 8.88 4.47 4.85
CA VAL A 35 7.59 3.90 4.46
C VAL A 35 7.51 2.44 4.92
N ALA A 36 6.40 2.08 5.56
CA ALA A 36 6.14 0.71 5.97
C ALA A 36 4.74 0.32 5.51
N VAL A 37 4.57 -0.93 5.14
CA VAL A 37 3.30 -1.46 4.62
C VAL A 37 2.96 -2.76 5.33
N ALA A 38 1.70 -2.90 5.74
CA ALA A 38 1.16 -4.15 6.25
C ALA A 38 -0.12 -4.48 5.49
N ILE A 39 -0.35 -5.74 5.21
CA ILE A 39 -1.59 -6.22 4.59
C ILE A 39 -2.20 -7.29 5.50
N ASN A 40 -3.46 -7.06 5.88
CA ASN A 40 -4.21 -7.99 6.72
C ASN A 40 -3.45 -8.33 8.01
N GLY A 41 -2.80 -7.32 8.58
CA GLY A 41 -2.08 -7.46 9.84
C GLY A 41 -0.65 -7.99 9.72
N SER A 42 -0.18 -8.29 8.51
CA SER A 42 1.18 -8.80 8.28
C SER A 42 2.06 -7.73 7.68
N VAL A 43 3.14 -7.38 8.37
CA VAL A 43 4.09 -6.41 7.85
C VAL A 43 4.88 -7.05 6.70
N LEU A 44 5.00 -6.32 5.59
CA LEU A 44 5.71 -6.79 4.42
C LEU A 44 7.11 -6.19 4.38
N SER A 45 8.10 -7.04 4.13
CA SER A 45 9.44 -6.53 3.89
C SER A 45 9.44 -5.76 2.57
N ARG A 46 10.25 -4.71 2.51
CA ARG A 46 10.31 -3.84 1.33
C ARG A 46 10.62 -4.64 0.06
N ARG A 47 11.50 -5.65 0.17
CA ARG A 47 11.86 -6.46 -1.00
C ARG A 47 10.67 -7.24 -1.57
N SER A 48 9.63 -7.45 -0.78
CA SER A 48 8.44 -8.18 -1.25
C SER A 48 7.46 -7.29 -1.99
N TRP A 49 7.58 -5.97 -1.88
CA TRP A 49 6.58 -5.05 -2.41
C TRP A 49 6.33 -5.20 -3.92
N PRO A 50 7.35 -5.42 -4.77
CA PRO A 50 7.08 -5.59 -6.20
C PRO A 50 6.27 -6.84 -6.52
N ASP A 51 6.34 -7.85 -5.66
CA ASP A 51 5.67 -9.12 -5.88
C ASP A 51 4.39 -9.28 -5.05
N ALA A 52 4.20 -8.45 -4.03
CA ALA A 52 3.03 -8.56 -3.15
C ALA A 52 1.80 -8.04 -3.89
N GLN A 53 0.81 -8.90 -4.03
CA GLN A 53 -0.39 -8.57 -4.80
C GLN A 53 -1.48 -7.95 -3.93
N ILE A 54 -2.22 -7.04 -4.53
CA ILE A 54 -3.38 -6.40 -3.91
C ILE A 54 -4.62 -7.15 -4.39
N LYS A 55 -5.47 -7.52 -3.45
CA LYS A 55 -6.71 -8.26 -3.75
C LYS A 55 -7.88 -7.55 -3.10
N SER A 56 -9.06 -7.74 -3.70
CA SER A 56 -10.28 -7.19 -3.11
C SER A 56 -10.47 -7.72 -1.70
N GLY A 57 -10.84 -6.84 -0.79
CA GLY A 57 -11.03 -7.18 0.61
C GLY A 57 -9.80 -6.99 1.48
N ASP A 58 -8.66 -6.67 0.88
CA ASP A 58 -7.43 -6.45 1.65
C ASP A 58 -7.56 -5.23 2.55
N ASP A 59 -7.02 -5.38 3.75
CA ASP A 59 -6.90 -4.29 4.73
C ASP A 59 -5.44 -3.87 4.75
N VAL A 60 -5.15 -2.73 4.13
CA VAL A 60 -3.79 -2.26 3.93
C VAL A 60 -3.49 -1.13 4.91
N GLU A 61 -2.37 -1.23 5.59
CA GLU A 61 -1.89 -0.16 6.43
C GLU A 61 -0.59 0.38 5.86
N ILE A 62 -0.54 1.69 5.67
CA ILE A 62 0.64 2.36 5.13
C ILE A 62 1.06 3.44 6.11
N VAL A 63 2.32 3.37 6.56
CA VAL A 63 2.91 4.39 7.40
C VAL A 63 3.95 5.13 6.55
N SER A 64 3.81 6.44 6.46
CA SER A 64 4.75 7.26 5.71
C SER A 64 4.93 8.58 6.44
N PRO A 65 6.07 9.28 6.22
CA PRO A 65 6.27 10.59 6.82
C PRO A 65 5.22 11.57 6.33
N ALA A 66 4.80 12.48 7.20
CA ALA A 66 3.84 13.51 6.81
C ALA A 66 4.47 14.42 5.76
N PRO A 67 3.79 14.65 4.63
CA PRO A 67 4.33 15.55 3.61
C PRO A 67 4.42 16.97 4.12
N GLY A 68 5.47 17.67 3.70
CA GLY A 68 5.69 19.04 4.05
C GLY A 68 6.09 19.27 5.49
N GLY A 69 6.39 18.19 6.15
CA GLY A 69 6.67 18.10 7.55
C GLY A 69 7.40 18.96 8.27
#